data_586c9754f90ae638e712f1fdc85ea738
#
_entry.id   586c9754f90ae638e712f1fdc85ea738
#
_cell.length_a   1.000
_cell.length_b   1.000
_cell.length_c   1.000
_cell.angle_alpha   90.00
_cell.angle_beta   90.00
_cell.angle_gamma   90.00
#
_symmetry.space_group_name_H-M   'P 1'
#
loop_
_entity.id
_entity.type
_entity.pdbx_description
1 polymer ?
#
loop_
_entity_poly.entity_id
_entity_poly.type
_entity_poly.pdbx_seq_one_letter_code
_entity_poly.pdbx_strand_id
1 'polypeptide(L)'
;MEIRAISDADDLVAITDLVHAAYLPHAQSGLRYWGTHQSVDDTAKRIHSGTALVMLDGGRYPGIVIVRPPQSESAVPLYRQSNVWSISQFCVSPEYKGKGYGRKLHEKALSFASDAGAEFMALDTAEPVNGLVAMYQTWGSSVVGSCDWWPHTNYKSVLMKRAISNRGRVGP
;
A
#
# COMPACT_ATOMS: atom_id res chain seq x y z
N MET A 1 8.75 -11.83 13.97
CA MET A 1 8.15 -10.92 12.95
C MET A 1 8.36 -11.52 11.58
N GLU A 2 7.31 -11.94 10.93
CA GLU A 2 7.27 -12.53 9.59
C GLU A 2 6.52 -11.60 8.64
N ILE A 3 6.89 -11.57 7.35
CA ILE A 3 6.11 -10.90 6.30
C ILE A 3 5.88 -11.93 5.19
N ARG A 4 4.62 -12.26 4.94
CA ARG A 4 4.19 -13.24 3.93
C ARG A 4 2.91 -12.80 3.21
N ALA A 5 2.59 -13.49 2.14
CA ALA A 5 1.27 -13.36 1.54
C ALA A 5 0.18 -13.83 2.52
N ILE A 6 -0.97 -13.16 2.46
CA ILE A 6 -2.16 -13.56 3.22
C ILE A 6 -2.65 -14.94 2.77
N SER A 7 -3.28 -15.67 3.68
CA SER A 7 -3.89 -16.98 3.44
C SER A 7 -5.32 -17.03 3.99
N ASP A 8 -6.06 -18.07 3.65
CA ASP A 8 -7.44 -18.27 4.13
C ASP A 8 -7.52 -18.48 5.66
N ALA A 9 -6.39 -18.79 6.31
CA ALA A 9 -6.32 -18.94 7.75
C ALA A 9 -6.15 -17.62 8.51
N ASP A 10 -5.95 -16.48 7.79
CA ASP A 10 -5.77 -15.19 8.41
C ASP A 10 -7.11 -14.55 8.80
N ASP A 11 -7.12 -13.87 9.95
CA ASP A 11 -8.30 -13.25 10.52
C ASP A 11 -8.58 -11.90 9.85
N LEU A 12 -9.56 -11.88 8.94
CA LEU A 12 -9.98 -10.66 8.22
C LEU A 12 -10.59 -9.61 9.14
N VAL A 13 -11.19 -9.99 10.28
CA VAL A 13 -11.72 -9.03 11.27
C VAL A 13 -10.55 -8.30 11.91
N ALA A 14 -9.55 -9.05 12.41
CA ALA A 14 -8.35 -8.46 13.00
C ALA A 14 -7.56 -7.58 12.01
N ILE A 15 -7.52 -7.97 10.72
CA ILE A 15 -6.90 -7.16 9.66
C ILE A 15 -7.70 -5.88 9.41
N THR A 16 -9.03 -5.94 9.43
CA THR A 16 -9.89 -4.75 9.28
C THR A 16 -9.70 -3.80 10.46
N ASP A 17 -9.62 -4.32 11.68
CA ASP A 17 -9.34 -3.53 12.89
C ASP A 17 -7.96 -2.86 12.85
N LEU A 18 -6.94 -3.56 12.34
CA LEU A 18 -5.62 -2.97 12.07
C LEU A 18 -5.74 -1.77 11.13
N VAL A 19 -6.48 -1.91 10.02
CA VAL A 19 -6.65 -0.85 9.03
C VAL A 19 -7.36 0.34 9.67
N HIS A 20 -8.47 0.13 10.38
CA HIS A 20 -9.18 1.19 11.08
C HIS A 20 -8.27 1.92 12.08
N ALA A 21 -7.55 1.19 12.92
CA ALA A 21 -6.64 1.79 13.91
C ALA A 21 -5.52 2.61 13.25
N ALA A 22 -4.96 2.12 12.14
CA ALA A 22 -3.88 2.80 11.43
C ALA A 22 -4.34 4.09 10.73
N TYR A 23 -5.59 4.13 10.23
CA TYR A 23 -6.16 5.28 9.53
C TYR A 23 -6.94 6.24 10.43
N LEU A 24 -7.20 5.88 11.70
CA LEU A 24 -7.93 6.72 12.66
C LEU A 24 -7.39 8.16 12.76
N PRO A 25 -6.07 8.42 12.83
CA PRO A 25 -5.55 9.80 12.88
C PRO A 25 -5.94 10.64 11.65
N HIS A 26 -6.06 10.02 10.48
CA HIS A 26 -6.51 10.69 9.26
C HIS A 26 -7.99 11.04 9.33
N ALA A 27 -8.83 10.12 9.83
CA ALA A 27 -10.24 10.39 10.06
C ALA A 27 -10.44 11.54 11.07
N GLN A 28 -9.67 11.56 12.14
CA GLN A 28 -9.69 12.64 13.14
C GLN A 28 -9.25 14.00 12.56
N SER A 29 -8.43 14.00 11.51
CA SER A 29 -8.05 15.20 10.74
C SER A 29 -9.07 15.60 9.67
N GLY A 30 -10.21 14.91 9.58
CA GLY A 30 -11.26 15.16 8.59
C GLY A 30 -11.00 14.55 7.21
N LEU A 31 -9.99 13.68 7.06
CA LEU A 31 -9.68 13.02 5.80
C LEU A 31 -10.40 11.66 5.70
N ARG A 32 -11.16 11.47 4.63
CA ARG A 32 -11.89 10.24 4.37
C ARG A 32 -11.10 9.32 3.45
N TYR A 33 -10.28 8.46 4.04
CA TYR A 33 -9.69 7.32 3.33
C TYR A 33 -10.66 6.13 3.30
N TRP A 34 -10.50 5.24 2.34
CA TRP A 34 -11.19 3.94 2.38
C TRP A 34 -10.96 3.20 3.70
N GLY A 35 -9.71 3.20 4.17
CA GLY A 35 -9.32 2.55 5.43
C GLY A 35 -9.98 3.11 6.68
N THR A 36 -10.63 4.28 6.62
CA THR A 36 -11.32 4.86 7.79
C THR A 36 -12.68 4.25 8.08
N HIS A 37 -13.30 3.58 7.08
CA HIS A 37 -14.69 3.13 7.18
C HIS A 37 -15.01 1.82 6.44
N GLN A 38 -13.99 1.12 5.88
CA GLN A 38 -14.23 -0.12 5.15
C GLN A 38 -14.77 -1.21 6.06
N SER A 39 -15.70 -2.03 5.52
CA SER A 39 -16.20 -3.23 6.18
C SER A 39 -15.20 -4.41 6.06
N VAL A 40 -15.47 -5.51 6.74
CA VAL A 40 -14.72 -6.77 6.55
C VAL A 40 -14.84 -7.26 5.10
N ASP A 41 -16.03 -7.14 4.50
CA ASP A 41 -16.24 -7.48 3.09
C ASP A 41 -15.44 -6.59 2.14
N ASP A 42 -15.30 -5.29 2.45
CA ASP A 42 -14.46 -4.38 1.68
C ASP A 42 -12.98 -4.75 1.84
N THR A 43 -12.57 -5.15 3.03
CA THR A 43 -11.21 -5.67 3.28
C THR A 43 -10.95 -6.90 2.42
N ALA A 44 -11.87 -7.87 2.39
CA ALA A 44 -11.77 -9.06 1.56
C ALA A 44 -11.66 -8.71 0.05
N LYS A 45 -12.54 -7.84 -0.45
CA LYS A 45 -12.48 -7.37 -1.85
C LYS A 45 -11.16 -6.69 -2.20
N ARG A 46 -10.64 -5.85 -1.30
CA ARG A 46 -9.36 -5.16 -1.50
C ARG A 46 -8.19 -6.13 -1.54
N ILE A 47 -8.16 -7.11 -0.65
CA ILE A 47 -7.16 -8.18 -0.62
C ILE A 47 -7.13 -8.93 -1.96
N HIS A 48 -8.30 -9.25 -2.52
CA HIS A 48 -8.42 -9.94 -3.82
C HIS A 48 -8.10 -9.06 -5.03
N SER A 49 -7.92 -7.74 -4.86
CA SER A 49 -7.52 -6.85 -5.96
C SER A 49 -6.03 -6.96 -6.35
N GLY A 50 -5.26 -7.76 -5.62
CA GLY A 50 -3.84 -7.99 -5.83
C GLY A 50 -3.31 -9.07 -4.89
N THR A 51 -2.07 -8.95 -4.47
CA THR A 51 -1.49 -9.80 -3.44
C THR A 51 -1.31 -9.00 -2.16
N ALA A 52 -2.03 -9.38 -1.11
CA ALA A 52 -1.86 -8.77 0.21
C ALA A 52 -0.67 -9.43 0.94
N LEU A 53 0.27 -8.60 1.39
CA LEU A 53 1.36 -9.01 2.26
C LEU A 53 1.05 -8.54 3.67
N VAL A 54 1.01 -9.47 4.61
CA VAL A 54 0.76 -9.19 6.04
C VAL A 54 2.03 -9.37 6.85
N MET A 55 2.20 -8.52 7.85
CA MET A 55 3.17 -8.74 8.92
C MET A 55 2.51 -9.54 10.04
N LEU A 56 3.24 -10.48 10.62
CA LEU A 56 2.80 -11.31 11.73
C LEU A 56 3.81 -11.25 12.88
N ASP A 57 3.28 -11.10 14.09
CA ASP A 57 4.04 -11.08 15.32
C ASP A 57 3.21 -11.68 16.47
N GLY A 58 3.52 -12.91 16.83
CA GLY A 58 2.82 -13.60 17.93
C GLY A 58 1.29 -13.67 17.77
N GLY A 59 0.81 -13.90 16.53
CA GLY A 59 -0.63 -13.96 16.21
C GLY A 59 -1.29 -12.59 16.01
N ARG A 60 -0.54 -11.49 16.07
CA ARG A 60 -1.02 -10.13 15.76
C ARG A 60 -0.63 -9.74 14.35
N TYR A 61 -1.34 -8.75 13.80
CA TYR A 61 -1.07 -8.16 12.49
C TYR A 61 -0.51 -6.74 12.63
N PRO A 62 0.83 -6.55 12.74
CA PRO A 62 1.45 -5.22 12.82
C PRO A 62 1.28 -4.36 11.58
N GLY A 63 1.04 -4.94 10.40
CA GLY A 63 0.89 -4.17 9.18
C GLY A 63 0.42 -5.00 7.99
N ILE A 64 -0.07 -4.29 6.97
CA ILE A 64 -0.52 -4.85 5.69
C ILE A 64 -0.15 -3.91 4.55
N VAL A 65 0.10 -4.48 3.37
CA VAL A 65 0.16 -3.80 2.09
C VAL A 65 -0.44 -4.68 1.01
N ILE A 66 -1.17 -4.08 0.06
CA ILE A 66 -1.66 -4.79 -1.11
C ILE A 66 -0.81 -4.38 -2.31
N VAL A 67 -0.17 -5.35 -2.95
CA VAL A 67 0.63 -5.17 -4.17
C VAL A 67 -0.24 -5.56 -5.35
N ARG A 68 -0.43 -4.63 -6.28
CA ARG A 68 -1.35 -4.78 -7.41
C ARG A 68 -0.58 -4.80 -8.73
N PRO A 69 -0.85 -5.78 -9.61
CA PRO A 69 -0.31 -5.77 -10.96
C PRO A 69 -0.90 -4.60 -11.78
N PRO A 70 -0.43 -4.39 -13.02
CA PRO A 70 -1.01 -3.42 -13.94
C PRO A 70 -2.53 -3.57 -14.04
N GLN A 71 -3.24 -2.44 -13.99
CA GLN A 71 -4.70 -2.40 -13.92
C GLN A 71 -5.26 -1.76 -15.20
N SER A 72 -5.58 -2.56 -16.21
CA SER A 72 -6.05 -2.08 -17.52
C SER A 72 -7.26 -1.14 -17.44
N GLU A 73 -8.14 -1.38 -16.47
CA GLU A 73 -9.40 -0.63 -16.28
C GLU A 73 -9.27 0.55 -15.31
N SER A 74 -8.04 0.86 -14.84
CA SER A 74 -7.86 1.98 -13.92
C SER A 74 -8.17 3.32 -14.57
N ALA A 75 -8.87 4.20 -13.86
CA ALA A 75 -9.05 5.59 -14.26
C ALA A 75 -7.73 6.38 -14.29
N VAL A 76 -6.71 5.91 -13.57
CA VAL A 76 -5.39 6.52 -13.50
C VAL A 76 -4.48 5.92 -14.57
N PRO A 77 -4.05 6.69 -15.59
CA PRO A 77 -3.22 6.16 -16.71
C PRO A 77 -1.93 5.49 -16.26
N LEU A 78 -1.31 5.98 -15.19
CA LEU A 78 -0.08 5.41 -14.63
C LEU A 78 -0.26 3.93 -14.24
N TYR A 79 -1.41 3.57 -13.66
CA TYR A 79 -1.68 2.22 -13.21
C TYR A 79 -2.02 1.23 -14.35
N ARG A 80 -2.25 1.73 -15.56
CA ARG A 80 -2.49 0.90 -16.75
C ARG A 80 -1.21 0.45 -17.46
N GLN A 81 -0.07 1.07 -17.16
CA GLN A 81 1.21 0.75 -17.80
C GLN A 81 1.65 -0.67 -17.42
N SER A 82 2.03 -1.48 -18.41
CA SER A 82 2.34 -2.90 -18.21
C SER A 82 3.54 -3.20 -17.33
N ASN A 83 4.45 -2.23 -17.18
CA ASN A 83 5.64 -2.34 -16.33
C ASN A 83 5.51 -1.63 -14.97
N VAL A 84 4.32 -1.07 -14.66
CA VAL A 84 4.04 -0.36 -13.41
C VAL A 84 3.13 -1.20 -12.53
N TRP A 85 3.65 -1.63 -11.41
CA TRP A 85 2.86 -2.20 -10.32
C TRP A 85 2.56 -1.12 -9.28
N SER A 86 1.56 -1.33 -8.46
CA SER A 86 1.18 -0.35 -7.45
C SER A 86 0.99 -0.97 -6.08
N ILE A 87 1.10 -0.15 -5.05
CA ILE A 87 0.69 -0.52 -3.69
C ILE A 87 -0.54 0.26 -3.27
N SER A 88 -1.39 -0.39 -2.52
CA SER A 88 -2.57 0.19 -1.88
C SER A 88 -2.74 -0.35 -0.47
N GLN A 89 -3.58 0.30 0.33
CA GLN A 89 -3.87 -0.10 1.71
C GLN A 89 -2.60 -0.40 2.52
N PHE A 90 -1.59 0.46 2.35
CA PHE A 90 -0.35 0.35 3.09
C PHE A 90 -0.51 0.96 4.48
N CYS A 91 -0.44 0.14 5.52
CA CYS A 91 -0.52 0.64 6.88
C CYS A 91 0.25 -0.22 7.89
N VAL A 92 0.61 0.41 9.00
CA VAL A 92 1.23 -0.21 10.17
C VAL A 92 0.44 0.23 11.42
N SER A 93 0.16 -0.72 12.29
CA SER A 93 -0.50 -0.45 13.57
C SER A 93 0.21 0.65 14.35
N PRO A 94 -0.53 1.56 15.02
CA PRO A 94 0.06 2.64 15.82
C PRO A 94 1.12 2.17 16.82
N GLU A 95 0.94 1.00 17.44
CA GLU A 95 1.88 0.42 18.41
C GLU A 95 3.25 0.07 17.81
N TYR A 96 3.31 -0.11 16.50
CA TYR A 96 4.50 -0.52 15.76
C TYR A 96 5.12 0.61 14.93
N LYS A 97 4.53 1.82 14.94
CA LYS A 97 5.08 2.99 14.24
C LYS A 97 6.43 3.43 14.81
N GLY A 98 7.26 4.06 13.98
CA GLY A 98 8.58 4.56 14.37
C GLY A 98 9.66 3.49 14.57
N LYS A 99 9.34 2.21 14.41
CA LYS A 99 10.26 1.08 14.61
C LYS A 99 10.82 0.48 13.31
N GLY A 100 10.63 1.16 12.17
CA GLY A 100 11.12 0.71 10.86
C GLY A 100 10.28 -0.36 10.17
N TYR A 101 9.16 -0.79 10.76
CA TYR A 101 8.34 -1.87 10.19
C TYR A 101 7.67 -1.48 8.88
N GLY A 102 7.21 -0.23 8.74
CA GLY A 102 6.66 0.27 7.48
C GLY A 102 7.66 0.16 6.34
N ARG A 103 8.92 0.54 6.59
CA ARG A 103 9.97 0.40 5.57
C ARG A 103 10.21 -1.06 5.18
N LYS A 104 10.28 -1.97 6.15
CA LYS A 104 10.44 -3.40 5.88
C LYS A 104 9.30 -3.96 5.04
N LEU A 105 8.06 -3.57 5.35
CA LEU A 105 6.88 -3.99 4.59
C LEU A 105 6.91 -3.44 3.16
N HIS A 106 7.30 -2.16 3.00
CA HIS A 106 7.46 -1.54 1.68
C HIS A 106 8.58 -2.21 0.86
N GLU A 107 9.73 -2.51 1.46
CA GLU A 107 10.82 -3.22 0.79
C GLU A 107 10.40 -4.64 0.36
N LYS A 108 9.60 -5.33 1.18
CA LYS A 108 9.05 -6.64 0.82
C LYS A 108 8.07 -6.54 -0.37
N ALA A 109 7.24 -5.49 -0.40
CA ALA A 109 6.35 -5.22 -1.53
C ALA A 109 7.13 -4.95 -2.84
N LEU A 110 8.22 -4.18 -2.75
CA LEU A 110 9.11 -3.95 -3.90
C LEU A 110 9.75 -5.23 -4.40
N SER A 111 10.29 -6.07 -3.49
CA SER A 111 10.87 -7.36 -3.86
C SER A 111 9.84 -8.25 -4.53
N PHE A 112 8.64 -8.34 -3.98
CA PHE A 112 7.56 -9.14 -4.55
C PHE A 112 7.21 -8.70 -5.98
N ALA A 113 7.05 -7.38 -6.21
CA ALA A 113 6.76 -6.84 -7.52
C ALA A 113 7.93 -7.04 -8.51
N SER A 114 9.17 -6.90 -8.05
CA SER A 114 10.38 -7.16 -8.84
C SER A 114 10.42 -8.60 -9.32
N ASP A 115 10.16 -9.55 -8.43
CA ASP A 115 10.15 -10.99 -8.76
C ASP A 115 9.05 -11.33 -9.79
N ALA A 116 7.96 -10.56 -9.79
CA ALA A 116 6.87 -10.65 -10.77
C ALA A 116 7.14 -9.87 -12.07
N GLY A 117 8.30 -9.20 -12.20
CA GLY A 117 8.74 -8.52 -13.42
C GLY A 117 8.38 -7.03 -13.50
N ALA A 118 7.96 -6.41 -12.40
CA ALA A 118 7.73 -4.97 -12.35
C ALA A 118 9.03 -4.18 -12.53
N GLU A 119 8.98 -3.11 -13.31
CA GLU A 119 10.09 -2.15 -13.44
C GLU A 119 9.89 -0.94 -12.53
N PHE A 120 8.63 -0.60 -12.26
CA PHE A 120 8.26 0.54 -11.42
C PHE A 120 7.23 0.14 -10.37
N MET A 121 7.33 0.78 -9.21
CA MET A 121 6.30 0.78 -8.19
C MET A 121 5.67 2.17 -8.10
N ALA A 122 4.36 2.23 -8.15
CA ALA A 122 3.58 3.44 -8.00
C ALA A 122 2.64 3.38 -6.79
N LEU A 123 2.24 4.53 -6.32
CA LEU A 123 1.23 4.70 -5.28
C LEU A 123 0.57 6.05 -5.43
N ASP A 124 -0.55 6.23 -4.75
CA ASP A 124 -1.11 7.55 -4.48
C ASP A 124 -1.37 7.74 -2.99
N THR A 125 -1.24 8.96 -2.54
CA THR A 125 -1.49 9.35 -1.15
C THR A 125 -2.10 10.74 -1.08
N ALA A 126 -2.75 11.05 0.05
CA ALA A 126 -3.43 12.32 0.23
C ALA A 126 -2.47 13.50 0.12
N GLU A 127 -2.74 14.42 -0.80
CA GLU A 127 -1.96 15.64 -1.01
C GLU A 127 -1.76 16.45 0.27
N PRO A 128 -2.78 16.65 1.14
CA PRO A 128 -2.59 17.45 2.35
C PRO A 128 -1.75 16.76 3.44
N VAL A 129 -1.37 15.50 3.29
CA VAL A 129 -0.55 14.77 4.27
C VAL A 129 0.92 14.81 3.89
N ASN A 130 1.55 15.97 4.04
CA ASN A 130 2.95 16.21 3.65
C ASN A 130 3.94 15.19 4.26
N GLY A 131 3.68 14.70 5.47
CA GLY A 131 4.53 13.72 6.13
C GLY A 131 4.59 12.37 5.40
N LEU A 132 3.48 11.92 4.79
CA LEU A 132 3.46 10.71 3.98
C LEU A 132 4.21 10.89 2.65
N VAL A 133 4.01 12.03 1.99
CA VAL A 133 4.72 12.35 0.75
C VAL A 133 6.23 12.38 1.00
N ALA A 134 6.67 13.08 2.05
CA ALA A 134 8.08 13.15 2.43
C ALA A 134 8.66 11.77 2.79
N MET A 135 7.91 10.94 3.48
CA MET A 135 8.31 9.57 3.81
C MET A 135 8.56 8.75 2.54
N TYR A 136 7.64 8.76 1.58
CA TYR A 136 7.81 8.02 0.32
C TYR A 136 8.95 8.59 -0.53
N GLN A 137 9.18 9.90 -0.49
CA GLN A 137 10.34 10.53 -1.13
C GLN A 137 11.66 10.02 -0.53
N THR A 138 11.75 9.93 0.80
CA THR A 138 12.92 9.34 1.49
C THR A 138 13.14 7.88 1.12
N TRP A 139 12.07 7.16 0.74
CA TRP A 139 12.15 5.78 0.26
C TRP A 139 12.37 5.67 -1.26
N GLY A 140 12.64 6.77 -1.93
CA GLY A 140 13.04 6.82 -3.34
C GLY A 140 11.92 7.01 -4.35
N SER A 141 10.71 7.35 -3.90
CA SER A 141 9.61 7.72 -4.80
C SER A 141 9.65 9.21 -5.14
N SER A 142 9.20 9.57 -6.34
CA SER A 142 9.02 10.95 -6.76
C SER A 142 7.57 11.22 -7.13
N VAL A 143 7.10 12.44 -6.90
CA VAL A 143 5.77 12.88 -7.37
C VAL A 143 5.81 12.97 -8.90
N VAL A 144 4.84 12.32 -9.54
CA VAL A 144 4.73 12.26 -11.02
C VAL A 144 3.39 12.76 -11.55
N GLY A 145 2.48 13.14 -10.67
CA GLY A 145 1.16 13.64 -11.06
C GLY A 145 0.20 13.68 -9.88
N SER A 146 -1.06 13.77 -10.20
CA SER A 146 -2.15 13.76 -9.22
C SER A 146 -3.35 12.99 -9.75
N CYS A 147 -4.24 12.57 -8.86
CA CYS A 147 -5.52 11.98 -9.20
C CYS A 147 -6.58 12.38 -8.18
N ASP A 148 -7.84 12.15 -8.54
CA ASP A 148 -8.99 12.43 -7.69
C ASP A 148 -9.88 11.19 -7.64
N TRP A 149 -10.15 10.71 -6.44
CA TRP A 149 -11.01 9.56 -6.18
C TRP A 149 -12.42 9.97 -5.70
N TRP A 150 -12.82 11.22 -5.94
CA TRP A 150 -14.17 11.66 -5.62
C TRP A 150 -15.24 10.76 -6.27
N PRO A 151 -16.30 10.36 -5.56
CA PRO A 151 -16.70 10.74 -4.19
C PRO A 151 -16.16 9.82 -3.08
N HIS A 152 -15.25 8.89 -3.39
CA HIS A 152 -14.74 7.91 -2.43
C HIS A 152 -13.81 8.51 -1.38
N THR A 153 -13.07 9.54 -1.77
CA THR A 153 -12.24 10.34 -0.86
C THR A 153 -12.69 11.80 -0.93
N ASN A 154 -12.35 12.59 0.09
CA ASN A 154 -12.63 14.03 0.16
C ASN A 154 -11.37 14.89 0.01
N TYR A 155 -10.34 14.35 -0.60
CA TYR A 155 -9.06 15.00 -0.86
C TYR A 155 -8.53 14.60 -2.24
N LYS A 156 -7.66 15.44 -2.81
CA LYS A 156 -6.85 15.07 -3.97
C LYS A 156 -5.66 14.22 -3.54
N SER A 157 -5.26 13.29 -4.38
CA SER A 157 -4.09 12.45 -4.19
C SER A 157 -2.93 12.90 -5.09
N VAL A 158 -1.72 12.86 -4.56
CA VAL A 158 -0.50 12.89 -5.38
C VAL A 158 -0.15 11.48 -5.83
N LEU A 159 0.20 11.34 -7.11
CA LEU A 159 0.74 10.11 -7.68
C LEU A 159 2.25 10.11 -7.51
N MET A 160 2.78 9.02 -7.01
CA MET A 160 4.20 8.84 -6.80
C MET A 160 4.68 7.56 -7.50
N LYS A 161 5.91 7.60 -8.00
CA LYS A 161 6.54 6.47 -8.69
C LYS A 161 8.01 6.36 -8.35
N ARG A 162 8.52 5.14 -8.28
CA ARG A 162 9.95 4.83 -8.20
C ARG A 162 10.32 3.68 -9.11
N ALA A 163 11.56 3.67 -9.60
CA ALA A 163 12.14 2.49 -10.24
C ALA A 163 12.39 1.39 -9.20
N ILE A 164 12.17 0.15 -9.61
CA ILE A 164 12.56 -1.03 -8.84
C ILE A 164 13.92 -1.47 -9.36
N SER A 165 14.94 -1.40 -8.51
CA SER A 165 16.27 -1.90 -8.87
C SER A 165 16.20 -3.41 -9.03
N ASN A 166 16.41 -3.94 -10.22
CA ASN A 166 16.57 -5.36 -10.47
C ASN A 166 17.87 -5.83 -9.79
N ARG A 167 17.80 -6.25 -8.52
CA ARG A 167 18.89 -6.99 -7.89
C ARG A 167 18.93 -8.38 -8.52
N GLY A 168 19.78 -8.55 -9.56
CA GLY A 168 20.23 -9.87 -9.98
C GLY A 168 19.45 -10.55 -11.11
N ARG A 169 19.08 -9.88 -12.20
CA ARG A 169 19.07 -10.56 -13.47
C ARG A 169 20.51 -10.57 -13.99
N VAL A 170 21.31 -11.54 -13.55
CA VAL A 170 22.43 -12.01 -14.32
C VAL A 170 21.79 -12.63 -15.56
N GLY A 171 21.91 -11.97 -16.70
CA GLY A 171 21.47 -12.52 -17.98
C GLY A 171 22.20 -13.81 -18.30
N PRO A 172 21.65 -14.62 -19.23
CA PRO A 172 22.24 -15.88 -19.63
C PRO A 172 23.64 -15.71 -20.24
#